data_7b679a2c2b6436aa39fa53a1155dd6f2
#
_entry.id   7b679a2c2b6436aa39fa53a1155dd6f2
#
_cell.length_a   1.000
_cell.length_b   1.000
_cell.length_c   1.000
_cell.angle_alpha   90.00
_cell.angle_beta   90.00
_cell.angle_gamma   90.00
#
_symmetry.space_group_name_H-M   'P 1'
#
loop_
_entity.id
_entity.type
_entity.pdbx_description
1 polymer ?
#
loop_
_entity_poly.entity_id
_entity_poly.type
_entity_poly.pdbx_seq_one_letter_code
_entity_poly.pdbx_strand_id
1 'polypeptide(L)'
;MVSKLEYLISHYHELGIDSQIDYDKFYLYSLITHSTAIEGSTITELENQILFDHGLSINGKSIEEQSMNLDLKLAYEKAIEFARQHKPITTEMLISLSALVMKNTGKEYNTVLGNFSSARGELRLLNVTAGIGGRSYMSYNKVPIKLEEFCKQLNFQREKASDMSIDELYQMSFDAHYNLVTIHPWADGNGRMARLIMNMLQFEFGLIPTKILKEDKEEYIKALVATREEDNINIFRTFMSSMMERNLQNEIATYLESIGDDNNREKLYKSREKTLKSREKIIVLLAENGRLSAAALAEKIGISAKAVEKHLANLKADGTIERIGPAKG
;
A
#
# COMPACT_ATOMS: atom_id res chain seq x y z
N MET A 1 4.35 26.32 -19.50
CA MET A 1 4.41 26.74 -18.07
C MET A 1 4.48 25.44 -17.29
N VAL A 2 5.49 25.26 -16.45
CA VAL A 2 5.66 24.05 -15.63
C VAL A 2 4.50 23.99 -14.62
N SER A 3 3.85 22.86 -14.46
CA SER A 3 2.77 22.70 -13.49
C SER A 3 3.30 22.74 -12.06
N LYS A 4 2.41 22.95 -11.07
CA LYS A 4 2.81 22.91 -9.66
C LYS A 4 3.26 21.50 -9.24
N LEU A 5 2.61 20.47 -9.76
CA LEU A 5 2.99 19.07 -9.51
C LEU A 5 4.38 18.77 -10.05
N GLU A 6 4.65 19.14 -11.30
CA GLU A 6 5.95 18.95 -11.95
C GLU A 6 7.08 19.70 -11.20
N TYR A 7 6.81 20.93 -10.74
CA TYR A 7 7.75 21.68 -9.88
C TYR A 7 8.07 20.95 -8.57
N LEU A 8 7.05 20.44 -7.88
CA LEU A 8 7.23 19.73 -6.63
C LEU A 8 8.01 18.42 -6.79
N ILE A 9 7.77 17.70 -7.90
CA ILE A 9 8.50 16.48 -8.22
C ILE A 9 9.97 16.80 -8.49
N SER A 10 10.26 17.82 -9.32
CA SER A 10 11.63 18.25 -9.60
C SER A 10 12.36 18.64 -8.31
N HIS A 11 11.69 19.40 -7.44
CA HIS A 11 12.26 19.79 -6.14
C HIS A 11 12.51 18.63 -5.19
N TYR A 12 11.63 17.63 -5.20
CA TYR A 12 11.77 16.38 -4.43
C TYR A 12 13.03 15.60 -4.83
N HIS A 13 13.26 15.46 -6.15
CA HIS A 13 14.47 14.83 -6.70
C HIS A 13 15.74 15.65 -6.44
N GLU A 14 15.69 16.98 -6.63
CA GLU A 14 16.82 17.88 -6.35
C GLU A 14 17.29 17.80 -4.89
N LEU A 15 16.37 17.62 -3.95
CA LEU A 15 16.68 17.41 -2.54
C LEU A 15 17.24 16.00 -2.23
N GLY A 16 17.20 15.07 -3.18
CA GLY A 16 17.65 13.68 -3.00
C GLY A 16 16.81 12.88 -2.02
N ILE A 17 15.52 13.23 -1.87
CA ILE A 17 14.63 12.53 -0.93
C ILE A 17 14.47 11.06 -1.36
N ASP A 18 14.32 10.81 -2.64
CA ASP A 18 14.22 9.48 -3.26
C ASP A 18 15.55 8.71 -3.33
N SER A 19 16.66 9.39 -3.08
CA SER A 19 18.00 8.80 -3.06
C SER A 19 18.44 8.33 -1.66
N GLN A 20 17.57 8.42 -0.66
CA GLN A 20 17.86 7.95 0.69
C GLN A 20 17.97 6.42 0.75
N ILE A 21 18.80 5.91 1.67
CA ILE A 21 18.97 4.48 1.90
C ILE A 21 17.61 3.84 2.21
N ASP A 22 17.30 2.74 1.51
CA ASP A 22 16.05 1.98 1.64
C ASP A 22 14.76 2.79 1.30
N TYR A 23 14.86 3.93 0.59
CA TYR A 23 13.72 4.75 0.22
C TYR A 23 12.62 3.94 -0.48
N ASP A 24 12.96 3.21 -1.54
CA ASP A 24 11.99 2.40 -2.31
C ASP A 24 11.24 1.40 -1.43
N LYS A 25 11.96 0.77 -0.51
CA LYS A 25 11.39 -0.20 0.43
C LYS A 25 10.39 0.46 1.38
N PHE A 26 10.78 1.55 2.03
CA PHE A 26 9.91 2.23 3.00
C PHE A 26 8.75 2.92 2.32
N TYR A 27 8.97 3.47 1.12
CA TYR A 27 7.89 4.06 0.34
C TYR A 27 6.84 3.02 -0.07
N LEU A 28 7.30 1.82 -0.51
CA LEU A 28 6.42 0.69 -0.80
C LEU A 28 5.62 0.25 0.44
N TYR A 29 6.25 0.20 1.61
CA TYR A 29 5.56 -0.15 2.85
C TYR A 29 4.49 0.87 3.22
N SER A 30 4.75 2.15 3.00
CA SER A 30 3.78 3.23 3.15
C SER A 30 2.60 3.09 2.19
N LEU A 31 2.85 2.82 0.89
CA LEU A 31 1.80 2.56 -0.10
C LEU A 31 0.86 1.42 0.33
N ILE A 32 1.44 0.30 0.78
CA ILE A 32 0.68 -0.87 1.24
C ILE A 32 -0.14 -0.51 2.48
N THR A 33 0.48 0.12 3.47
CA THR A 33 -0.16 0.48 4.74
C THR A 33 -1.38 1.37 4.51
N HIS A 34 -1.22 2.44 3.74
CA HIS A 34 -2.33 3.35 3.46
C HIS A 34 -3.41 2.69 2.60
N SER A 35 -3.02 1.89 1.60
CA SER A 35 -3.97 1.18 0.75
C SER A 35 -4.83 0.18 1.53
N THR A 36 -4.25 -0.56 2.48
CA THR A 36 -4.99 -1.50 3.32
C THR A 36 -5.79 -0.79 4.43
N ALA A 37 -5.30 0.36 4.92
CA ALA A 37 -6.01 1.17 5.91
C ALA A 37 -7.32 1.77 5.36
N ILE A 38 -7.38 2.09 4.06
CA ILE A 38 -8.63 2.47 3.38
C ILE A 38 -9.67 1.33 3.47
N GLU A 39 -9.24 0.08 3.42
CA GLU A 39 -10.10 -1.11 3.53
C GLU A 39 -10.39 -1.50 5.00
N GLY A 40 -9.82 -0.79 5.97
CA GLY A 40 -10.10 -0.99 7.40
C GLY A 40 -8.98 -1.62 8.20
N SER A 41 -7.80 -1.90 7.61
CA SER A 41 -6.63 -2.33 8.36
C SER A 41 -6.20 -1.25 9.36
N THR A 42 -5.82 -1.68 10.54
CA THR A 42 -5.30 -0.82 11.61
C THR A 42 -3.78 -0.97 11.80
N ILE A 43 -3.13 -1.75 10.93
CA ILE A 43 -1.68 -1.97 10.94
C ILE A 43 -0.98 -0.67 10.53
N THR A 44 0.00 -0.24 11.31
CA THR A 44 0.81 0.94 11.05
C THR A 44 1.99 0.64 10.13
N GLU A 45 2.64 1.67 9.57
CA GLU A 45 3.85 1.48 8.73
C GLU A 45 4.96 0.74 9.46
N LEU A 46 5.15 1.04 10.75
CA LEU A 46 6.14 0.40 11.57
C LEU A 46 5.81 -1.07 11.86
N GLU A 47 4.54 -1.37 12.14
CA GLU A 47 4.06 -2.75 12.30
C GLU A 47 4.22 -3.53 10.98
N ASN A 48 3.94 -2.90 9.83
CA ASN A 48 4.20 -3.50 8.52
C ASN A 48 5.69 -3.74 8.27
N GLN A 49 6.58 -2.85 8.72
CA GLN A 49 8.01 -3.10 8.63
C GLN A 49 8.41 -4.36 9.42
N ILE A 50 7.90 -4.53 10.64
CA ILE A 50 8.14 -5.73 11.45
C ILE A 50 7.59 -6.99 10.75
N LEU A 51 6.37 -6.91 10.23
CA LEU A 51 5.71 -8.01 9.53
C LEU A 51 6.47 -8.41 8.26
N PHE A 52 6.93 -7.44 7.47
CA PHE A 52 7.54 -7.67 6.17
C PHE A 52 9.03 -8.03 6.24
N ASP A 53 9.79 -7.41 7.14
CA ASP A 53 11.23 -7.62 7.25
C ASP A 53 11.57 -8.85 8.09
N HIS A 54 10.77 -9.15 9.11
CA HIS A 54 11.07 -10.21 10.09
C HIS A 54 10.08 -11.37 10.05
N GLY A 55 8.98 -11.26 9.30
CA GLY A 55 7.94 -12.29 9.25
C GLY A 55 7.22 -12.50 10.60
N LEU A 56 7.28 -11.51 11.49
CA LEU A 56 6.70 -11.60 12.83
C LEU A 56 5.26 -11.14 12.83
N SER A 57 4.38 -11.92 13.45
CA SER A 57 2.99 -11.55 13.63
C SER A 57 2.82 -10.36 14.59
N ILE A 58 1.89 -9.48 14.27
CA ILE A 58 1.61 -8.27 15.05
C ILE A 58 0.54 -8.56 16.08
N ASN A 59 0.90 -8.42 17.36
CA ASN A 59 -0.01 -8.66 18.47
C ASN A 59 -1.16 -7.65 18.49
N GLY A 60 -2.38 -8.16 18.70
CA GLY A 60 -3.60 -7.34 18.74
C GLY A 60 -4.15 -6.98 17.36
N LYS A 61 -3.56 -7.51 16.29
CA LYS A 61 -4.09 -7.41 14.93
C LYS A 61 -4.65 -8.75 14.47
N SER A 62 -5.76 -8.73 13.75
CA SER A 62 -6.36 -9.95 13.22
C SER A 62 -5.46 -10.62 12.17
N ILE A 63 -5.61 -11.92 11.98
CA ILE A 63 -4.93 -12.65 10.90
C ILE A 63 -5.35 -12.08 9.54
N GLU A 64 -6.61 -11.67 9.39
CA GLU A 64 -7.13 -11.09 8.16
C GLU A 64 -6.42 -9.78 7.81
N GLU A 65 -6.22 -8.86 8.78
CA GLU A 65 -5.48 -7.62 8.55
C GLU A 65 -4.02 -7.89 8.15
N GLN A 66 -3.35 -8.82 8.85
CA GLN A 66 -1.96 -9.18 8.56
C GLN A 66 -1.85 -9.83 7.17
N SER A 67 -2.75 -10.75 6.85
CA SER A 67 -2.82 -11.39 5.53
C SER A 67 -3.08 -10.38 4.42
N MET A 68 -3.98 -9.42 4.62
CA MET A 68 -4.27 -8.36 3.65
C MET A 68 -3.02 -7.55 3.28
N ASN A 69 -2.18 -7.22 4.27
CA ASN A 69 -0.94 -6.48 4.04
C ASN A 69 0.11 -7.35 3.34
N LEU A 70 0.27 -8.61 3.74
CA LEU A 70 1.19 -9.56 3.10
C LEU A 70 0.80 -9.88 1.66
N ASP A 71 -0.49 -10.11 1.41
CA ASP A 71 -1.04 -10.35 0.07
C ASP A 71 -0.79 -9.15 -0.85
N LEU A 72 -1.07 -7.94 -0.36
CA LEU A 72 -0.84 -6.72 -1.14
C LEU A 72 0.65 -6.47 -1.40
N LYS A 73 1.54 -6.81 -0.46
CA LYS A 73 3.00 -6.76 -0.67
C LYS A 73 3.42 -7.65 -1.84
N LEU A 74 2.98 -8.91 -1.85
CA LEU A 74 3.27 -9.85 -2.95
C LEU A 74 2.74 -9.33 -4.29
N ALA A 75 1.54 -8.73 -4.28
CA ALA A 75 0.95 -8.16 -5.48
C ALA A 75 1.76 -6.95 -6.01
N TYR A 76 2.24 -6.05 -5.13
CA TYR A 76 3.11 -4.94 -5.51
C TYR A 76 4.46 -5.41 -6.07
N GLU A 77 5.11 -6.38 -5.43
CA GLU A 77 6.37 -6.95 -5.93
C GLU A 77 6.20 -7.48 -7.36
N LYS A 78 5.10 -8.19 -7.62
CA LYS A 78 4.79 -8.70 -8.95
C LYS A 78 4.41 -7.61 -9.95
N ALA A 79 3.65 -6.60 -9.52
CA ALA A 79 3.30 -5.46 -10.36
C ALA A 79 4.53 -4.62 -10.75
N ILE A 80 5.47 -4.40 -9.83
CA ILE A 80 6.74 -3.71 -10.10
C ILE A 80 7.60 -4.53 -11.10
N GLU A 81 7.64 -5.85 -10.96
CA GLU A 81 8.31 -6.72 -11.94
C GLU A 81 7.71 -6.55 -13.34
N PHE A 82 6.37 -6.53 -13.46
CA PHE A 82 5.67 -6.31 -14.72
C PHE A 82 5.93 -4.91 -15.30
N ALA A 83 5.92 -3.88 -14.45
CA ALA A 83 6.23 -2.51 -14.82
C ALA A 83 7.64 -2.37 -15.41
N ARG A 84 8.66 -2.92 -14.72
CA ARG A 84 10.06 -2.92 -15.17
C ARG A 84 10.28 -3.63 -16.50
N GLN A 85 9.45 -4.63 -16.80
CA GLN A 85 9.50 -5.39 -18.05
C GLN A 85 8.61 -4.80 -19.14
N HIS A 86 7.91 -3.68 -18.88
CA HIS A 86 6.93 -3.05 -19.78
C HIS A 86 5.92 -4.05 -20.36
N LYS A 87 5.51 -5.05 -19.56
CA LYS A 87 4.60 -6.09 -20.03
C LYS A 87 3.26 -5.50 -20.47
N PRO A 88 2.67 -5.98 -21.58
CA PRO A 88 1.31 -5.60 -21.95
C PRO A 88 0.32 -5.92 -20.81
N ILE A 89 -0.56 -4.99 -20.50
CA ILE A 89 -1.62 -5.20 -19.52
C ILE A 89 -2.71 -6.02 -20.21
N THR A 90 -3.01 -7.19 -19.67
CA THR A 90 -4.03 -8.11 -20.17
C THR A 90 -5.01 -8.48 -19.07
N THR A 91 -6.17 -9.03 -19.46
CA THR A 91 -7.14 -9.55 -18.50
C THR A 91 -6.53 -10.63 -17.59
N GLU A 92 -5.69 -11.50 -18.15
CA GLU A 92 -5.01 -12.56 -17.41
C GLU A 92 -4.01 -11.99 -16.40
N MET A 93 -3.28 -10.92 -16.77
CA MET A 93 -2.41 -10.20 -15.83
C MET A 93 -3.22 -9.62 -14.67
N LEU A 94 -4.34 -8.95 -14.95
CA LEU A 94 -5.20 -8.38 -13.93
C LEU A 94 -5.80 -9.44 -13.00
N ILE A 95 -6.23 -10.59 -13.55
CA ILE A 95 -6.69 -11.75 -12.78
C ILE A 95 -5.58 -12.28 -11.88
N SER A 96 -4.36 -12.44 -12.42
CA SER A 96 -3.22 -12.95 -11.64
C SER A 96 -2.82 -12.02 -10.49
N LEU A 97 -2.84 -10.71 -10.73
CA LEU A 97 -2.58 -9.71 -9.68
C LEU A 97 -3.71 -9.69 -8.63
N SER A 98 -4.98 -9.79 -9.06
CA SER A 98 -6.11 -9.87 -8.13
C SER A 98 -6.06 -11.13 -7.27
N ALA A 99 -5.62 -12.27 -7.83
CA ALA A 99 -5.38 -13.48 -7.06
C ALA A 99 -4.30 -13.29 -5.98
N LEU A 100 -3.27 -12.50 -6.23
CA LEU A 100 -2.27 -12.14 -5.20
C LEU A 100 -2.86 -11.22 -4.14
N VAL A 101 -3.61 -10.16 -4.54
CA VAL A 101 -4.24 -9.20 -3.63
C VAL A 101 -5.23 -9.88 -2.67
N MET A 102 -5.85 -10.97 -3.10
CA MET A 102 -6.89 -11.68 -2.34
C MET A 102 -6.47 -13.08 -1.89
N LYS A 103 -5.19 -13.42 -1.96
CA LYS A 103 -4.67 -14.78 -1.78
C LYS A 103 -5.14 -15.47 -0.51
N ASN A 104 -5.07 -14.79 0.63
CA ASN A 104 -5.43 -15.31 1.94
C ASN A 104 -6.70 -14.68 2.54
N THR A 105 -7.24 -13.64 1.88
CA THR A 105 -8.44 -12.93 2.35
C THR A 105 -9.65 -13.14 1.43
N GLY A 106 -9.46 -13.76 0.27
CA GLY A 106 -10.52 -14.05 -0.69
C GLY A 106 -11.48 -15.16 -0.23
N LYS A 107 -12.63 -15.20 -0.90
CA LYS A 107 -13.76 -16.11 -0.58
C LYS A 107 -14.24 -16.86 -1.82
N GLU A 108 -14.86 -18.00 -1.58
CA GLU A 108 -15.60 -18.75 -2.58
C GLU A 108 -17.05 -18.24 -2.63
N TYR A 109 -17.57 -18.09 -3.83
CA TYR A 109 -18.94 -17.62 -4.10
C TYR A 109 -19.69 -18.67 -4.90
N ASN A 110 -20.87 -19.06 -4.42
CA ASN A 110 -21.76 -19.97 -5.12
C ASN A 110 -22.96 -19.18 -5.65
N THR A 111 -23.16 -19.19 -6.95
CA THR A 111 -24.27 -18.50 -7.61
C THR A 111 -25.04 -19.44 -8.54
N VAL A 112 -26.24 -19.04 -8.96
CA VAL A 112 -27.00 -19.78 -9.95
C VAL A 112 -26.31 -19.88 -11.33
N LEU A 113 -25.30 -19.04 -11.58
CA LEU A 113 -24.54 -19.00 -12.83
C LEU A 113 -23.21 -19.79 -12.74
N GLY A 114 -22.94 -20.36 -11.59
CA GLY A 114 -21.72 -21.11 -11.31
C GLY A 114 -20.97 -20.56 -10.09
N ASN A 115 -19.85 -21.20 -9.79
CA ASN A 115 -18.98 -20.86 -8.68
C ASN A 115 -17.80 -20.01 -9.18
N PHE A 116 -17.36 -19.08 -8.37
CA PHE A 116 -16.14 -18.31 -8.61
C PHE A 116 -15.44 -17.96 -7.29
N SER A 117 -14.16 -17.64 -7.35
CA SER A 117 -13.32 -17.35 -6.20
C SER A 117 -12.61 -16.01 -6.31
N SER A 118 -12.77 -15.14 -5.34
CA SER A 118 -11.94 -13.92 -5.27
C SER A 118 -10.49 -14.25 -4.90
N ALA A 119 -10.22 -15.33 -4.16
CA ALA A 119 -8.86 -15.79 -3.88
C ALA A 119 -8.09 -16.26 -5.14
N ARG A 120 -8.79 -16.64 -6.20
CA ARG A 120 -8.22 -16.97 -7.51
C ARG A 120 -8.25 -15.81 -8.50
N GLY A 121 -8.70 -14.62 -8.06
CA GLY A 121 -8.83 -13.44 -8.91
C GLY A 121 -9.92 -13.56 -9.98
N GLU A 122 -10.84 -14.52 -9.85
CA GLU A 122 -11.89 -14.78 -10.84
C GLU A 122 -12.90 -13.63 -10.88
N LEU A 123 -13.36 -13.31 -12.09
CA LEU A 123 -14.35 -12.25 -12.29
C LEU A 123 -15.67 -12.65 -11.65
N ARG A 124 -16.35 -11.67 -11.07
CA ARG A 124 -17.63 -11.89 -10.41
C ARG A 124 -18.74 -12.36 -11.40
N LEU A 125 -19.55 -13.29 -10.94
CA LEU A 125 -20.75 -13.77 -11.64
C LEU A 125 -22.04 -13.23 -10.98
N LEU A 126 -21.97 -12.10 -10.28
CA LEU A 126 -23.09 -11.46 -9.60
C LEU A 126 -23.00 -9.93 -9.70
N ASN A 127 -24.14 -9.25 -9.60
CA ASN A 127 -24.17 -7.82 -9.52
C ASN A 127 -23.83 -7.34 -8.10
N VAL A 128 -23.12 -6.24 -8.00
CA VAL A 128 -22.68 -5.64 -6.73
C VAL A 128 -23.06 -4.17 -6.68
N THR A 129 -23.22 -3.64 -5.45
CA THR A 129 -23.56 -2.25 -5.18
C THR A 129 -22.51 -1.57 -4.32
N ALA A 130 -22.42 -0.26 -4.37
CA ALA A 130 -21.59 0.55 -3.50
C ALA A 130 -22.23 0.64 -2.11
N GLY A 131 -22.05 -0.38 -1.29
CA GLY A 131 -22.67 -0.50 0.03
C GLY A 131 -24.16 -0.86 -0.02
N ILE A 132 -24.80 -0.90 1.15
CA ILE A 132 -26.22 -1.22 1.29
C ILE A 132 -27.07 -0.05 0.79
N GLY A 133 -27.91 -0.29 -0.23
CA GLY A 133 -28.73 0.73 -0.85
C GLY A 133 -28.02 1.70 -1.79
N GLY A 134 -26.72 1.47 -2.02
CA GLY A 134 -25.91 2.28 -2.93
C GLY A 134 -26.19 1.98 -4.42
N ARG A 135 -25.62 2.82 -5.30
CA ARG A 135 -25.77 2.66 -6.76
C ARG A 135 -25.06 1.39 -7.23
N SER A 136 -25.73 0.64 -8.12
CA SER A 136 -25.15 -0.58 -8.72
C SER A 136 -23.92 -0.25 -9.57
N TYR A 137 -22.91 -1.10 -9.48
CA TYR A 137 -21.83 -1.13 -10.45
C TYR A 137 -22.26 -1.76 -11.76
N MET A 138 -21.37 -1.81 -12.73
CA MET A 138 -21.60 -2.45 -14.03
C MET A 138 -22.16 -3.88 -13.87
N SER A 139 -23.11 -4.26 -14.72
CA SER A 139 -23.63 -5.63 -14.71
C SER A 139 -22.52 -6.64 -15.01
N TYR A 140 -22.47 -7.75 -14.25
CA TYR A 140 -21.42 -8.76 -14.31
C TYR A 140 -21.17 -9.29 -15.73
N ASN A 141 -22.22 -9.46 -16.55
CA ASN A 141 -22.12 -9.96 -17.91
C ASN A 141 -21.39 -9.00 -18.88
N LYS A 142 -21.28 -7.73 -18.55
CA LYS A 142 -20.51 -6.72 -19.31
C LYS A 142 -19.05 -6.63 -18.88
N VAL A 143 -18.73 -7.14 -17.69
CA VAL A 143 -17.40 -7.01 -17.09
C VAL A 143 -16.29 -7.60 -17.98
N PRO A 144 -16.37 -8.81 -18.51
CA PRO A 144 -15.27 -9.38 -19.31
C PRO A 144 -14.94 -8.50 -20.54
N ILE A 145 -15.96 -8.08 -21.28
CA ILE A 145 -15.78 -7.24 -22.49
C ILE A 145 -15.19 -5.89 -22.11
N LYS A 146 -15.71 -5.25 -21.06
CA LYS A 146 -15.24 -3.93 -20.63
C LYS A 146 -13.83 -3.97 -20.03
N LEU A 147 -13.45 -5.06 -19.39
CA LEU A 147 -12.09 -5.24 -18.89
C LEU A 147 -11.10 -5.43 -20.03
N GLU A 148 -11.48 -6.16 -21.10
CA GLU A 148 -10.67 -6.30 -22.29
C GLU A 148 -10.51 -4.96 -23.03
N GLU A 149 -11.60 -4.19 -23.20
CA GLU A 149 -11.57 -2.84 -23.77
C GLU A 149 -10.64 -1.90 -22.95
N PHE A 150 -10.75 -1.96 -21.63
CA PHE A 150 -9.88 -1.23 -20.72
C PHE A 150 -8.40 -1.55 -20.94
N CYS A 151 -8.05 -2.84 -21.00
CA CYS A 151 -6.67 -3.26 -21.25
C CYS A 151 -6.16 -2.76 -22.62
N LYS A 152 -6.95 -2.86 -23.66
CA LYS A 152 -6.59 -2.40 -25.03
C LYS A 152 -6.36 -0.88 -25.03
N GLN A 153 -7.28 -0.11 -24.45
CA GLN A 153 -7.17 1.35 -24.40
C GLN A 153 -5.96 1.80 -23.59
N LEU A 154 -5.72 1.17 -22.43
CA LEU A 154 -4.60 1.51 -21.58
C LEU A 154 -3.26 1.20 -22.25
N ASN A 155 -3.11 0.05 -22.91
CA ASN A 155 -1.89 -0.27 -23.66
C ASN A 155 -1.66 0.72 -24.81
N PHE A 156 -2.70 1.11 -25.52
CA PHE A 156 -2.60 2.12 -26.59
C PHE A 156 -2.14 3.50 -26.07
N GLN A 157 -2.57 3.89 -24.86
CA GLN A 157 -2.08 5.10 -24.21
C GLN A 157 -0.61 4.95 -23.78
N ARG A 158 -0.22 3.81 -23.21
CA ARG A 158 1.15 3.51 -22.79
C ARG A 158 2.15 3.56 -23.95
N GLU A 159 1.77 3.11 -25.15
CA GLU A 159 2.61 3.21 -26.36
C GLU A 159 2.97 4.66 -26.73
N LYS A 160 2.18 5.64 -26.28
CA LYS A 160 2.40 7.07 -26.51
C LYS A 160 3.06 7.79 -25.34
N ALA A 161 3.43 7.08 -24.29
CA ALA A 161 3.93 7.67 -23.05
C ALA A 161 5.20 8.50 -23.24
N SER A 162 6.04 8.19 -24.24
CA SER A 162 7.23 8.97 -24.57
C SER A 162 6.94 10.41 -24.99
N ASP A 163 5.73 10.67 -25.47
CA ASP A 163 5.31 12.00 -25.96
C ASP A 163 4.49 12.75 -24.90
N MET A 164 4.25 12.14 -23.72
CA MET A 164 3.45 12.70 -22.65
C MET A 164 4.30 13.50 -21.65
N SER A 165 3.75 14.59 -21.17
CA SER A 165 4.27 15.31 -19.99
C SER A 165 4.09 14.48 -18.71
N ILE A 166 4.80 14.86 -17.65
CA ILE A 166 4.66 14.25 -16.32
C ILE A 166 3.19 14.30 -15.85
N ASP A 167 2.52 15.43 -16.03
CA ASP A 167 1.10 15.59 -15.67
C ASP A 167 0.20 14.62 -16.45
N GLU A 168 0.43 14.45 -17.75
CA GLU A 168 -0.35 13.52 -18.58
C GLU A 168 -0.12 12.07 -18.19
N LEU A 169 1.11 11.69 -17.81
CA LEU A 169 1.40 10.36 -17.29
C LEU A 169 0.68 10.09 -15.95
N TYR A 170 0.66 11.08 -15.05
CA TYR A 170 -0.14 10.97 -13.81
C TYR A 170 -1.63 10.86 -14.13
N GLN A 171 -2.16 11.70 -15.01
CA GLN A 171 -3.58 11.63 -15.39
C GLN A 171 -3.94 10.28 -16.01
N MET A 172 -3.09 9.71 -16.87
CA MET A 172 -3.29 8.36 -17.42
C MET A 172 -3.38 7.31 -16.29
N SER A 173 -2.52 7.40 -15.29
CA SER A 173 -2.55 6.48 -14.14
C SER A 173 -3.80 6.67 -13.27
N PHE A 174 -4.26 7.90 -13.06
CA PHE A 174 -5.50 8.22 -12.34
C PHE A 174 -6.73 7.74 -13.10
N ASP A 175 -6.74 7.91 -14.43
CA ASP A 175 -7.82 7.40 -15.27
C ASP A 175 -7.90 5.88 -15.25
N ALA A 176 -6.76 5.18 -15.28
CA ALA A 176 -6.71 3.73 -15.15
C ALA A 176 -7.30 3.27 -13.82
N HIS A 177 -6.97 3.96 -12.72
CA HIS A 177 -7.57 3.72 -11.41
C HIS A 177 -9.10 3.88 -11.44
N TYR A 178 -9.59 5.05 -11.89
CA TYR A 178 -11.02 5.35 -11.93
C TYR A 178 -11.79 4.36 -12.80
N ASN A 179 -11.29 4.06 -13.99
CA ASN A 179 -11.92 3.13 -14.92
C ASN A 179 -12.02 1.72 -14.34
N LEU A 180 -10.96 1.23 -13.69
CA LEU A 180 -10.98 -0.10 -13.07
C LEU A 180 -11.95 -0.18 -11.88
N VAL A 181 -12.01 0.86 -11.04
CA VAL A 181 -13.03 0.95 -9.97
C VAL A 181 -14.44 0.97 -10.53
N THR A 182 -14.65 1.65 -11.66
CA THR A 182 -15.99 1.77 -12.31
C THR A 182 -16.43 0.45 -12.93
N ILE A 183 -15.54 -0.29 -13.59
CA ILE A 183 -15.82 -1.65 -14.10
C ILE A 183 -16.14 -2.60 -12.94
N HIS A 184 -15.39 -2.48 -11.84
CA HIS A 184 -15.56 -3.27 -10.62
C HIS A 184 -15.54 -4.77 -10.90
N PRO A 185 -14.43 -5.34 -11.43
CA PRO A 185 -14.43 -6.69 -12.02
C PRO A 185 -14.64 -7.80 -11.01
N TRP A 186 -14.28 -7.62 -9.76
CA TRP A 186 -14.26 -8.65 -8.72
C TRP A 186 -15.35 -8.46 -7.67
N ALA A 187 -15.62 -9.49 -6.89
CA ALA A 187 -16.55 -9.38 -5.76
C ALA A 187 -15.95 -8.59 -4.59
N ASP A 188 -14.61 -8.61 -4.46
CA ASP A 188 -13.84 -7.87 -3.44
C ASP A 188 -12.45 -7.50 -3.99
N GLY A 189 -11.72 -6.61 -3.30
CA GLY A 189 -10.36 -6.19 -3.66
C GLY A 189 -10.25 -5.14 -4.77
N ASN A 190 -11.37 -4.63 -5.32
CA ASN A 190 -11.35 -3.68 -6.43
C ASN A 190 -10.61 -2.38 -6.12
N GLY A 191 -10.76 -1.82 -4.92
CA GLY A 191 -10.05 -0.62 -4.49
C GLY A 191 -8.54 -0.84 -4.43
N ARG A 192 -8.09 -1.94 -3.81
CA ARG A 192 -6.67 -2.31 -3.73
C ARG A 192 -6.08 -2.54 -5.11
N MET A 193 -6.80 -3.25 -5.99
CA MET A 193 -6.39 -3.48 -7.37
C MET A 193 -6.28 -2.18 -8.18
N ALA A 194 -7.23 -1.27 -8.05
CA ALA A 194 -7.19 0.00 -8.77
C ALA A 194 -5.98 0.87 -8.34
N ARG A 195 -5.71 0.96 -7.03
CA ARG A 195 -4.52 1.63 -6.50
C ARG A 195 -3.22 0.94 -6.93
N LEU A 196 -3.19 -0.39 -6.95
CA LEU A 196 -2.05 -1.17 -7.43
C LEU A 196 -1.76 -0.90 -8.92
N ILE A 197 -2.76 -0.90 -9.80
CA ILE A 197 -2.58 -0.65 -11.24
C ILE A 197 -2.15 0.80 -11.48
N MET A 198 -2.71 1.77 -10.78
CA MET A 198 -2.26 3.15 -10.81
C MET A 198 -0.77 3.26 -10.48
N ASN A 199 -0.35 2.68 -9.36
CA ASN A 199 1.05 2.72 -8.93
C ASN A 199 1.96 1.90 -9.85
N MET A 200 1.49 0.79 -10.41
CA MET A 200 2.24 0.00 -11.40
C MET A 200 2.61 0.84 -12.62
N LEU A 201 1.68 1.65 -13.15
CA LEU A 201 1.95 2.59 -14.24
C LEU A 201 2.95 3.67 -13.82
N GLN A 202 2.83 4.19 -12.61
CA GLN A 202 3.75 5.19 -12.07
C GLN A 202 5.16 4.62 -11.92
N PHE A 203 5.31 3.39 -11.42
CA PHE A 203 6.61 2.69 -11.41
C PHE A 203 7.16 2.46 -12.81
N GLU A 204 6.30 2.12 -13.79
CA GLU A 204 6.71 1.89 -15.17
C GLU A 204 7.36 3.11 -15.82
N PHE A 205 6.84 4.30 -15.51
CA PHE A 205 7.30 5.56 -16.09
C PHE A 205 8.23 6.37 -15.18
N GLY A 206 8.73 5.74 -14.10
CA GLY A 206 9.68 6.40 -13.18
C GLY A 206 9.09 7.57 -12.41
N LEU A 207 7.77 7.58 -12.21
CA LEU A 207 7.08 8.59 -11.42
C LEU A 207 7.11 8.24 -9.93
N ILE A 208 7.04 9.24 -9.05
CA ILE A 208 6.82 9.02 -7.62
C ILE A 208 5.41 8.44 -7.43
N PRO A 209 5.26 7.22 -6.87
CA PRO A 209 3.96 6.59 -6.75
C PRO A 209 3.00 7.35 -5.83
N THR A 210 1.77 7.55 -6.27
CA THR A 210 0.77 8.30 -5.51
C THR A 210 0.25 7.51 -4.33
N LYS A 211 0.39 8.04 -3.13
CA LYS A 211 -0.21 7.55 -1.88
C LYS A 211 -1.56 8.20 -1.65
N ILE A 212 -2.61 7.40 -1.49
CA ILE A 212 -3.89 7.87 -0.95
C ILE A 212 -3.86 7.61 0.54
N LEU A 213 -3.75 8.67 1.34
CA LEU A 213 -3.64 8.54 2.78
C LEU A 213 -4.97 8.07 3.39
N LYS A 214 -4.89 7.37 4.52
CA LYS A 214 -6.08 6.92 5.26
C LYS A 214 -7.00 8.09 5.63
N GLU A 215 -6.39 9.21 5.98
CA GLU A 215 -7.06 10.45 6.37
C GLU A 215 -7.89 11.04 5.23
N ASP A 216 -7.50 10.81 3.98
CA ASP A 216 -8.16 11.29 2.77
C ASP A 216 -9.29 10.36 2.28
N LYS A 217 -9.56 9.26 2.98
CA LYS A 217 -10.53 8.24 2.56
C LYS A 217 -11.90 8.83 2.21
N GLU A 218 -12.40 9.75 3.02
CA GLU A 218 -13.73 10.32 2.82
C GLU A 218 -13.79 11.18 1.56
N GLU A 219 -12.82 12.08 1.36
CA GLU A 219 -12.73 12.93 0.18
C GLU A 219 -12.46 12.10 -1.08
N TYR A 220 -11.63 11.08 -0.99
CA TYR A 220 -11.37 10.16 -2.08
C TYR A 220 -12.64 9.44 -2.55
N ILE A 221 -13.47 8.93 -1.63
CA ILE A 221 -14.73 8.29 -1.97
C ILE A 221 -15.72 9.31 -2.55
N LYS A 222 -15.80 10.52 -1.99
CA LYS A 222 -16.61 11.61 -2.53
C LYS A 222 -16.22 11.98 -3.96
N ALA A 223 -14.91 12.08 -4.25
CA ALA A 223 -14.43 12.37 -5.59
C ALA A 223 -14.81 11.27 -6.60
N LEU A 224 -14.70 9.99 -6.23
CA LEU A 224 -15.13 8.86 -7.08
C LEU A 224 -16.65 8.91 -7.36
N VAL A 225 -17.44 9.23 -6.35
CA VAL A 225 -18.92 9.32 -6.49
C VAL A 225 -19.30 10.51 -7.37
N ALA A 226 -18.76 11.70 -7.09
CA ALA A 226 -19.06 12.91 -7.87
C ALA A 226 -18.65 12.76 -9.34
N THR A 227 -17.46 12.18 -9.61
CA THR A 227 -16.99 11.89 -10.98
C THR A 227 -18.00 11.03 -11.74
N ARG A 228 -18.55 10.01 -11.07
CA ARG A 228 -19.55 9.12 -11.69
C ARG A 228 -20.92 9.77 -11.87
N GLU A 229 -21.34 10.63 -10.92
CA GLU A 229 -22.63 11.30 -10.98
C GLU A 229 -22.67 12.40 -12.02
N GLU A 230 -21.57 13.12 -12.18
CA GLU A 230 -21.43 14.22 -13.14
C GLU A 230 -20.86 13.78 -14.51
N ASP A 231 -20.47 12.49 -14.64
CA ASP A 231 -19.79 11.94 -15.83
C ASP A 231 -18.58 12.80 -16.24
N ASN A 232 -17.82 13.27 -15.25
CA ASN A 232 -16.70 14.19 -15.44
C ASN A 232 -15.42 13.70 -14.73
N ILE A 233 -14.54 13.07 -15.50
CA ILE A 233 -13.27 12.51 -15.00
C ILE A 233 -12.34 13.57 -14.38
N ASN A 234 -12.47 14.84 -14.77
CA ASN A 234 -11.63 15.91 -14.25
C ASN A 234 -11.83 16.16 -12.75
N ILE A 235 -12.99 15.81 -12.19
CA ILE A 235 -13.22 15.88 -10.74
C ILE A 235 -12.22 14.97 -10.02
N PHE A 236 -12.13 13.71 -10.45
CA PHE A 236 -11.20 12.75 -9.86
C PHE A 236 -9.73 13.13 -10.11
N ARG A 237 -9.39 13.52 -11.34
CA ARG A 237 -8.03 13.99 -11.68
C ARG A 237 -7.61 15.18 -10.81
N THR A 238 -8.47 16.18 -10.64
CA THR A 238 -8.20 17.36 -9.80
C THR A 238 -7.98 16.96 -8.34
N PHE A 239 -8.82 16.08 -7.80
CA PHE A 239 -8.66 15.57 -6.45
C PHE A 239 -7.30 14.87 -6.28
N MET A 240 -6.97 13.93 -7.18
CA MET A 240 -5.74 13.15 -7.11
C MET A 240 -4.49 14.03 -7.25
N SER A 241 -4.48 14.98 -8.17
CA SER A 241 -3.37 15.93 -8.34
C SER A 241 -3.20 16.82 -7.10
N SER A 242 -4.28 17.38 -6.57
CA SER A 242 -4.22 18.22 -5.37
C SER A 242 -3.75 17.45 -4.13
N MET A 243 -4.18 16.21 -3.98
CA MET A 243 -3.74 15.32 -2.91
C MET A 243 -2.24 15.00 -3.05
N MET A 244 -1.79 14.64 -4.25
CA MET A 244 -0.38 14.37 -4.55
C MET A 244 0.51 15.58 -4.26
N GLU A 245 0.11 16.77 -4.72
CA GLU A 245 0.82 18.02 -4.42
C GLU A 245 0.96 18.25 -2.92
N ARG A 246 -0.12 18.08 -2.16
CA ARG A 246 -0.10 18.24 -0.69
C ARG A 246 0.83 17.22 -0.04
N ASN A 247 0.79 15.97 -0.47
CA ASN A 247 1.64 14.92 0.09
C ASN A 247 3.12 15.22 -0.18
N LEU A 248 3.48 15.60 -1.40
CA LEU A 248 4.85 16.00 -1.74
C LEU A 248 5.31 17.22 -0.93
N GLN A 249 4.46 18.25 -0.79
CA GLN A 249 4.79 19.42 0.03
C GLN A 249 5.07 19.02 1.49
N ASN A 250 4.28 18.14 2.06
CA ASN A 250 4.47 17.66 3.43
C ASN A 250 5.74 16.83 3.58
N GLU A 251 6.03 15.94 2.62
CA GLU A 251 7.26 15.13 2.63
C GLU A 251 8.50 16.00 2.48
N ILE A 252 8.49 16.99 1.57
CA ILE A 252 9.56 17.97 1.39
C ILE A 252 9.77 18.78 2.68
N ALA A 253 8.69 19.31 3.28
CA ALA A 253 8.79 20.09 4.53
C ALA A 253 9.38 19.25 5.66
N THR A 254 8.90 18.02 5.86
CA THR A 254 9.41 17.09 6.87
C THR A 254 10.89 16.78 6.64
N TYR A 255 11.30 16.60 5.39
CA TYR A 255 12.70 16.36 5.05
C TYR A 255 13.57 17.56 5.36
N LEU A 256 13.17 18.77 4.94
CA LEU A 256 13.91 20.01 5.21
C LEU A 256 14.04 20.30 6.71
N GLU A 257 12.98 20.07 7.49
CA GLU A 257 13.04 20.15 8.95
C GLU A 257 14.04 19.15 9.54
N SER A 258 14.13 17.96 8.96
CA SER A 258 15.05 16.92 9.44
C SER A 258 16.51 17.22 9.19
N ILE A 259 16.86 17.91 8.08
CA ILE A 259 18.24 18.27 7.73
C ILE A 259 18.68 19.61 8.32
N GLY A 260 17.73 20.53 8.63
CA GLY A 260 18.00 21.84 9.22
C GLY A 260 18.44 21.82 10.69
N ASP A 261 18.28 20.69 11.35
CA ASP A 261 18.64 20.49 12.75
C ASP A 261 19.34 19.12 12.90
N ASP A 262 20.70 19.11 12.94
CA ASP A 262 21.49 17.90 13.19
C ASP A 262 21.13 17.23 14.54
N ASN A 263 20.58 17.98 15.51
CA ASN A 263 19.95 17.44 16.71
C ASN A 263 18.58 16.78 16.44
N ASN A 264 17.90 17.09 15.34
CA ASN A 264 16.59 16.51 15.00
C ASN A 264 16.70 15.17 14.30
N ARG A 265 17.79 14.87 13.58
CA ARG A 265 18.06 13.51 13.07
C ARG A 265 18.02 12.48 14.21
N GLU A 266 18.68 12.80 15.32
CA GLU A 266 18.66 11.94 16.51
C GLU A 266 17.29 11.95 17.21
N LYS A 267 16.54 13.05 17.16
CA LYS A 267 15.18 13.14 17.71
C LYS A 267 14.13 12.45 16.83
N LEU A 268 14.25 12.48 15.50
CA LEU A 268 13.34 11.75 14.59
C LEU A 268 13.55 10.23 14.71
N TYR A 269 14.80 9.78 14.79
CA TYR A 269 15.12 8.40 15.13
C TYR A 269 14.57 8.04 16.53
N LYS A 270 14.77 8.87 17.52
CA LYS A 270 14.24 8.71 18.89
C LYS A 270 12.71 8.86 18.96
N SER A 271 12.06 9.64 18.10
CA SER A 271 10.59 9.75 18.07
C SER A 271 9.95 8.55 17.38
N ARG A 272 10.54 8.02 16.30
CA ARG A 272 10.16 6.73 15.71
C ARG A 272 10.35 5.58 16.71
N GLU A 273 11.48 5.58 17.42
CA GLU A 273 11.70 4.66 18.54
C GLU A 273 10.73 4.84 19.73
N LYS A 274 10.29 6.06 20.03
CA LYS A 274 9.30 6.34 21.09
C LYS A 274 7.89 5.83 20.76
N THR A 275 7.53 5.68 19.50
CA THR A 275 6.20 5.20 19.09
C THR A 275 6.07 3.68 19.22
N LEU A 276 7.19 2.94 19.21
CA LEU A 276 7.20 1.51 19.50
C LEU A 276 6.91 1.25 20.98
N LYS A 277 5.94 0.41 21.25
CA LYS A 277 5.74 -0.15 22.60
C LYS A 277 6.98 -0.97 23.01
N SER A 278 7.31 -1.00 24.28
CA SER A 278 8.52 -1.69 24.79
C SER A 278 8.62 -3.14 24.33
N ARG A 279 7.47 -3.82 24.13
CA ARG A 279 7.40 -5.19 23.61
C ARG A 279 7.92 -5.29 22.17
N GLU A 280 7.55 -4.37 21.32
CA GLU A 280 7.93 -4.30 19.89
C GLU A 280 9.42 -3.98 19.74
N LYS A 281 9.94 -3.07 20.56
CA LYS A 281 11.38 -2.78 20.64
C LYS A 281 12.22 -4.00 20.99
N ILE A 282 11.75 -4.81 21.94
CA ILE A 282 12.41 -6.07 22.34
C ILE A 282 12.46 -7.03 21.14
N ILE A 283 11.38 -7.17 20.38
CA ILE A 283 11.31 -8.07 19.23
C ILE A 283 12.32 -7.62 18.15
N VAL A 284 12.34 -6.34 17.81
CA VAL A 284 13.27 -5.80 16.80
C VAL A 284 14.72 -6.03 17.22
N LEU A 285 15.09 -5.70 18.45
CA LEU A 285 16.45 -5.87 18.95
C LEU A 285 16.88 -7.36 19.03
N LEU A 286 15.95 -8.27 19.34
CA LEU A 286 16.24 -9.70 19.32
C LEU A 286 16.33 -10.28 17.91
N ALA A 287 15.60 -9.72 16.94
CA ALA A 287 15.71 -10.10 15.54
C ALA A 287 17.08 -9.68 14.96
N GLU A 288 17.58 -8.49 15.32
CA GLU A 288 18.91 -8.01 14.95
C GLU A 288 20.04 -8.81 15.63
N ASN A 289 19.85 -9.13 16.91
CA ASN A 289 20.81 -9.91 17.71
C ASN A 289 20.11 -10.74 18.78
N GLY A 290 19.81 -11.99 18.45
CA GLY A 290 19.16 -12.95 19.35
C GLY A 290 19.93 -13.33 20.62
N ARG A 291 21.16 -12.81 20.81
CA ARG A 291 22.00 -13.07 21.99
C ARG A 291 21.97 -11.95 23.03
N LEU A 292 21.14 -10.90 22.81
CA LEU A 292 21.04 -9.80 23.77
C LEU A 292 20.45 -10.28 25.10
N SER A 293 21.13 -9.93 26.20
CA SER A 293 20.62 -10.18 27.55
C SER A 293 19.49 -9.24 27.92
N ALA A 294 18.65 -9.61 28.91
CA ALA A 294 17.60 -8.73 29.42
C ALA A 294 18.14 -7.38 29.94
N ALA A 295 19.35 -7.37 30.48
CA ALA A 295 20.01 -6.14 30.91
C ALA A 295 20.42 -5.24 29.71
N ALA A 296 20.98 -5.83 28.67
CA ALA A 296 21.35 -5.10 27.45
C ALA A 296 20.12 -4.57 26.69
N LEU A 297 19.03 -5.32 26.67
CA LEU A 297 17.75 -4.87 26.13
C LEU A 297 17.16 -3.71 26.96
N ALA A 298 17.23 -3.82 28.28
CA ALA A 298 16.75 -2.78 29.21
C ALA A 298 17.47 -1.45 29.00
N GLU A 299 18.80 -1.50 28.87
CA GLU A 299 19.65 -0.33 28.60
C GLU A 299 19.30 0.31 27.27
N LYS A 300 19.19 -0.50 26.18
CA LYS A 300 18.86 0.00 24.83
C LYS A 300 17.45 0.60 24.73
N ILE A 301 16.49 0.07 25.47
CA ILE A 301 15.07 0.48 25.40
C ILE A 301 14.74 1.58 26.41
N GLY A 302 15.56 1.74 27.47
CA GLY A 302 15.32 2.72 28.52
C GLY A 302 14.23 2.31 29.52
N ILE A 303 14.10 1.01 29.80
CA ILE A 303 13.17 0.44 30.82
C ILE A 303 13.92 -0.45 31.81
N SER A 304 13.27 -0.85 32.91
CA SER A 304 13.92 -1.73 33.87
C SER A 304 14.10 -3.16 33.34
N ALA A 305 15.20 -3.83 33.73
CA ALA A 305 15.44 -5.24 33.36
C ALA A 305 14.27 -6.15 33.76
N LYS A 306 13.62 -5.89 34.88
CA LYS A 306 12.42 -6.62 35.35
C LYS A 306 11.23 -6.45 34.40
N ALA A 307 11.08 -5.26 33.79
CA ALA A 307 10.04 -5.01 32.79
C ALA A 307 10.36 -5.77 31.48
N VAL A 308 11.63 -5.82 31.07
CA VAL A 308 12.08 -6.63 29.92
C VAL A 308 11.82 -8.12 30.17
N GLU A 309 12.19 -8.65 31.32
CA GLU A 309 11.95 -10.04 31.69
C GLU A 309 10.45 -10.40 31.61
N LYS A 310 9.57 -9.51 32.09
CA LYS A 310 8.11 -9.69 31.96
C LYS A 310 7.67 -9.74 30.48
N HIS A 311 8.19 -8.85 29.64
CA HIS A 311 7.90 -8.88 28.21
C HIS A 311 8.43 -10.14 27.54
N LEU A 312 9.65 -10.57 27.85
CA LEU A 312 10.23 -11.81 27.34
C LEU A 312 9.44 -13.06 27.77
N ALA A 313 8.95 -13.08 29.01
CA ALA A 313 8.09 -14.16 29.49
C ALA A 313 6.77 -14.22 28.72
N ASN A 314 6.13 -13.08 28.47
CA ASN A 314 4.90 -13.00 27.69
C ASN A 314 5.12 -13.39 26.21
N LEU A 315 6.22 -12.90 25.59
CA LEU A 315 6.61 -13.23 24.23
C LEU A 315 6.91 -14.74 24.06
N LYS A 316 7.42 -15.38 25.09
CA LYS A 316 7.60 -16.84 25.13
C LYS A 316 6.27 -17.57 25.29
N ALA A 317 5.40 -17.09 26.18
CA ALA A 317 4.12 -17.72 26.45
C ALA A 317 3.18 -17.70 25.25
N ASP A 318 3.24 -16.64 24.44
CA ASP A 318 2.45 -16.49 23.22
C ASP A 318 3.14 -17.02 21.95
N GLY A 319 4.33 -17.65 22.09
CA GLY A 319 5.05 -18.28 20.99
C GLY A 319 5.74 -17.30 20.02
N THR A 320 5.79 -16.00 20.32
CA THR A 320 6.42 -14.98 19.48
C THR A 320 7.94 -15.15 19.43
N ILE A 321 8.56 -15.62 20.53
CA ILE A 321 9.98 -15.95 20.62
C ILE A 321 10.19 -17.31 21.24
N GLU A 322 11.24 -18.03 20.79
CA GLU A 322 11.67 -19.28 21.38
C GLU A 322 13.12 -19.16 21.86
N ARG A 323 13.41 -19.75 23.01
CA ARG A 323 14.79 -19.78 23.52
C ARG A 323 15.54 -20.97 22.96
N ILE A 324 16.62 -20.71 22.25
CA ILE A 324 17.53 -21.73 21.75
C ILE A 324 18.74 -21.78 22.69
N GLY A 325 18.92 -22.87 23.45
CA GLY A 325 20.07 -23.10 24.32
C GLY A 325 19.72 -23.31 25.80
N PRO A 326 20.74 -23.60 26.66
CA PRO A 326 20.54 -23.94 28.07
C PRO A 326 19.98 -22.76 28.89
N ALA A 327 19.30 -23.09 30.00
CA ALA A 327 18.60 -22.08 30.83
C ALA A 327 19.53 -21.16 31.64
N LYS A 328 20.82 -21.47 31.73
CA LYS A 328 21.86 -20.65 32.37
C LYS A 328 23.03 -20.54 31.39
N GLY A 329 23.36 -19.37 30.96
CA GLY A 329 24.62 -18.96 30.36
C GLY A 329 25.09 -17.74 31.09
#